data_9481348da4e9f4c4964fa0cf108452f8
#
_entry.id   9481348da4e9f4c4964fa0cf108452f8
#
_cell.length_a   1.000
_cell.length_b   1.000
_cell.length_c   1.000
_cell.angle_alpha   90.00
_cell.angle_beta   90.00
_cell.angle_gamma   90.00
#
_symmetry.space_group_name_H-M   'P 1'
#
loop_
_entity.id
_entity.type
_entity.pdbx_description
1 polymer ?
#
loop_
_entity_poly.entity_id
_entity_poly.type
_entity_poly.pdbx_seq_one_letter_code
_entity_poly.pdbx_strand_id
1 'polypeptide(L)'
;MTRSLRALAVLALLSATSLADTPPLTPAWKFDVLTLKKGPVHKGLLLDDGPDGVRFQIVGRVPGRPTVKLTVLFGRDEIARIDKLSDPDRSILRARLEEIDPEAEARRLEKLDLRVVTWQGKAGAGLRYDSDYFSLLSDAPEEVVRRAAYRLENVYAAYARFLPPRFPGGSPTVIHVHQSFAAYQKAIPGGEALKNPAFYDPAANRVMCGTDLQKLGDDLARFRDTARQALDELAAQEAEVIRLYGKKPELARHLKPLRDQQAEIRKVARANEAAFERATRQLFETLYHEAFHAYVGNFVYPAAAKVRSVGPGELPRWLNEGMAQVFETAIFEAGELRIGHADKARLELARDALARKELPRVADVLSAGPKVFVVAHAGQRPDADRAYVATWALASYLMFDRRVLGSAGLDEFVRAVNGKADSVAAFEKLVGQPVADFEAAFHGWLRRLLPNGSLLEVGRK
;
A
#
# COMPACT_ATOMS: atom_id res chain seq x y z
N MET A 1 -34.23 14.26 68.36
CA MET A 1 -33.38 14.87 67.30
C MET A 1 -32.86 13.75 66.38
N THR A 2 -33.61 13.49 65.37
CA THR A 2 -33.39 12.39 64.43
C THR A 2 -32.69 12.94 63.14
N ARG A 3 -31.47 12.50 62.81
CA ARG A 3 -30.83 12.82 61.59
C ARG A 3 -30.87 11.60 60.60
N SER A 4 -31.65 11.79 59.57
CA SER A 4 -31.81 10.84 58.47
C SER A 4 -30.50 10.77 57.62
N LEU A 5 -29.90 9.57 57.47
CA LEU A 5 -28.92 9.27 56.48
C LEU A 5 -29.63 8.98 55.13
N ARG A 6 -29.42 9.82 54.18
CA ARG A 6 -29.75 9.52 52.75
C ARG A 6 -28.58 8.77 52.13
N ALA A 7 -28.81 7.50 51.80
CA ALA A 7 -27.91 6.72 50.97
C ALA A 7 -28.04 7.18 49.50
N LEU A 8 -26.95 7.72 48.94
CA LEU A 8 -26.82 7.97 47.50
C LEU A 8 -26.43 6.66 46.82
N ALA A 9 -27.34 6.06 46.09
CA ALA A 9 -27.04 4.99 45.15
C ALA A 9 -26.43 5.63 43.89
N VAL A 10 -25.11 5.46 43.70
CA VAL A 10 -24.45 5.79 42.47
C VAL A 10 -24.69 4.64 41.49
N LEU A 11 -25.62 4.85 40.56
CA LEU A 11 -25.81 3.97 39.40
C LEU A 11 -24.61 4.17 38.49
N ALA A 12 -23.66 3.22 38.46
CA ALA A 12 -22.63 3.14 37.46
C ALA A 12 -23.27 2.73 36.12
N LEU A 13 -23.58 3.70 35.30
CA LEU A 13 -23.86 3.50 33.89
C LEU A 13 -22.56 2.98 33.24
N LEU A 14 -22.47 1.67 33.04
CA LEU A 14 -21.56 1.04 32.09
C LEU A 14 -21.97 1.50 30.69
N SER A 15 -21.39 2.62 30.27
CA SER A 15 -21.41 3.02 28.87
C SER A 15 -20.66 1.93 28.08
N ALA A 16 -21.41 1.05 27.43
CA ALA A 16 -20.88 0.23 26.36
C ALA A 16 -20.36 1.22 25.32
N THR A 17 -19.07 1.49 25.31
CA THR A 17 -18.40 2.16 24.21
C THR A 17 -18.60 1.27 22.99
N SER A 18 -19.57 1.65 22.17
CA SER A 18 -19.68 1.22 20.79
C SER A 18 -18.27 1.23 20.20
N LEU A 19 -17.81 0.08 19.69
CA LEU A 19 -16.64 0.00 18.84
C LEU A 19 -16.88 1.01 17.72
N ALA A 20 -16.29 2.20 17.85
CA ALA A 20 -16.35 3.22 16.83
C ALA A 20 -15.87 2.54 15.53
N ASP A 21 -16.74 2.53 14.52
CA ASP A 21 -16.40 2.00 13.19
C ASP A 21 -15.10 2.64 12.75
N THR A 22 -14.03 1.84 12.75
CA THR A 22 -12.75 2.28 12.18
C THR A 22 -13.06 2.67 10.74
N PRO A 23 -12.81 3.92 10.33
CA PRO A 23 -13.15 4.34 8.97
C PRO A 23 -12.49 3.38 7.97
N PRO A 24 -13.17 3.03 6.89
CA PRO A 24 -12.60 2.14 5.89
C PRO A 24 -11.26 2.70 5.43
N LEU A 25 -10.24 1.85 5.33
CA LEU A 25 -8.86 2.20 4.95
C LEU A 25 -8.78 2.97 3.64
N THR A 26 -9.76 2.75 2.76
CA THR A 26 -9.96 3.50 1.53
C THR A 26 -11.43 3.85 1.36
N PRO A 27 -11.78 5.09 0.98
CA PRO A 27 -13.15 5.44 0.68
C PRO A 27 -13.70 4.55 -0.44
N ALA A 28 -14.90 4.01 -0.26
CA ALA A 28 -15.54 3.21 -1.29
C ALA A 28 -15.72 4.02 -2.58
N TRP A 29 -15.33 3.43 -3.71
CA TRP A 29 -15.59 4.02 -5.01
C TRP A 29 -17.05 3.79 -5.40
N LYS A 30 -17.74 4.84 -5.78
CA LYS A 30 -19.07 4.79 -6.36
C LYS A 30 -18.95 4.80 -7.88
N PHE A 31 -19.86 4.15 -8.58
CA PHE A 31 -19.83 3.99 -10.03
C PHE A 31 -21.21 4.26 -10.64
N ASP A 32 -21.24 4.80 -11.86
CA ASP A 32 -22.37 4.58 -12.73
C ASP A 32 -22.51 3.08 -13.00
N VAL A 33 -23.75 2.59 -13.14
CA VAL A 33 -24.02 1.17 -13.40
C VAL A 33 -24.79 1.04 -14.69
N LEU A 34 -24.21 0.32 -15.66
CA LEU A 34 -24.84 0.01 -16.94
C LEU A 34 -25.28 -1.46 -16.94
N THR A 35 -26.58 -1.70 -17.09
CA THR A 35 -27.16 -3.03 -17.18
C THR A 35 -27.56 -3.31 -18.62
N LEU A 36 -27.01 -4.39 -19.19
CA LEU A 36 -27.42 -4.88 -20.54
C LEU A 36 -28.69 -5.71 -20.48
N LYS A 37 -29.46 -5.71 -21.56
CA LYS A 37 -30.65 -6.60 -21.73
C LYS A 37 -30.22 -8.07 -21.70
N LYS A 38 -29.09 -8.38 -22.31
CA LYS A 38 -28.44 -9.69 -22.28
C LYS A 38 -26.96 -9.50 -21.97
N GLY A 39 -26.47 -10.02 -20.84
CA GLY A 39 -25.06 -9.90 -20.50
C GLY A 39 -24.83 -9.42 -19.09
N PRO A 40 -23.57 -9.08 -18.77
CA PRO A 40 -23.16 -8.65 -17.43
C PRO A 40 -23.61 -7.22 -17.13
N VAL A 41 -23.64 -6.91 -15.83
CA VAL A 41 -23.74 -5.55 -15.32
C VAL A 41 -22.34 -4.93 -15.27
N HIS A 42 -22.19 -3.75 -15.85
CA HIS A 42 -20.92 -3.02 -15.87
C HIS A 42 -20.93 -1.87 -14.86
N LYS A 43 -19.86 -1.72 -14.11
CA LYS A 43 -19.60 -0.58 -13.21
C LYS A 43 -18.55 0.32 -13.83
N GLY A 44 -18.73 1.62 -13.76
CA GLY A 44 -17.76 2.54 -14.38
C GLY A 44 -18.22 3.99 -14.41
N LEU A 45 -17.80 4.70 -15.44
CA LEU A 45 -18.14 6.10 -15.68
C LEU A 45 -18.87 6.26 -17.03
N LEU A 46 -20.06 6.83 -17.01
CA LEU A 46 -20.77 7.26 -18.20
C LEU A 46 -20.05 8.48 -18.81
N LEU A 47 -19.47 8.31 -19.99
CA LEU A 47 -18.75 9.38 -20.69
C LEU A 47 -19.69 10.18 -21.57
N ASP A 48 -20.58 9.50 -22.32
CA ASP A 48 -21.49 10.12 -23.24
C ASP A 48 -22.75 9.26 -23.43
N ASP A 49 -23.90 9.93 -23.61
CA ASP A 49 -25.21 9.31 -23.79
C ASP A 49 -25.89 9.98 -25.00
N GLY A 50 -25.38 9.66 -26.20
CA GLY A 50 -25.74 10.28 -27.47
C GLY A 50 -26.70 9.42 -28.33
N PRO A 51 -27.18 9.96 -29.48
CA PRO A 51 -28.07 9.24 -30.39
C PRO A 51 -27.40 8.00 -31.01
N ASP A 52 -26.08 8.03 -31.21
CA ASP A 52 -25.31 6.95 -31.83
C ASP A 52 -24.97 5.81 -30.86
N GLY A 53 -25.32 5.94 -29.57
CA GLY A 53 -25.05 4.96 -28.54
C GLY A 53 -24.57 5.58 -27.23
N VAL A 54 -24.18 4.72 -26.30
CA VAL A 54 -23.69 5.06 -24.98
C VAL A 54 -22.22 4.75 -24.87
N ARG A 55 -21.37 5.75 -24.70
CA ARG A 55 -19.94 5.58 -24.44
C ARG A 55 -19.70 5.47 -22.95
N PHE A 56 -19.30 4.28 -22.52
CA PHE A 56 -19.12 3.92 -21.12
C PHE A 56 -17.70 3.45 -20.84
N GLN A 57 -17.08 3.99 -19.81
CA GLN A 57 -15.78 3.53 -19.34
C GLN A 57 -15.98 2.52 -18.20
N ILE A 58 -15.85 1.25 -18.54
CA ILE A 58 -15.89 0.15 -17.58
C ILE A 58 -14.68 0.23 -16.67
N VAL A 59 -14.87 0.09 -15.35
CA VAL A 59 -13.83 0.13 -14.34
C VAL A 59 -13.80 -1.19 -13.57
N GLY A 60 -12.72 -1.93 -13.73
CA GLY A 60 -12.44 -3.17 -13.00
C GLY A 60 -11.50 -2.91 -11.84
N ARG A 61 -11.99 -2.91 -10.59
CA ARG A 61 -11.17 -2.83 -9.37
C ARG A 61 -11.18 -4.17 -8.64
N VAL A 62 -10.27 -5.04 -9.02
CA VAL A 62 -10.10 -6.33 -8.35
C VAL A 62 -9.10 -6.14 -7.20
N PRO A 63 -9.43 -6.59 -5.95
CA PRO A 63 -8.47 -6.59 -4.86
C PRO A 63 -7.18 -7.34 -5.25
N GLY A 64 -6.02 -6.79 -4.88
CA GLY A 64 -4.72 -7.36 -5.23
C GLY A 64 -4.28 -7.15 -6.69
N ARG A 65 -5.04 -6.36 -7.47
CA ARG A 65 -4.67 -6.03 -8.86
C ARG A 65 -4.86 -4.54 -9.12
N PRO A 66 -4.05 -3.93 -9.99
CA PRO A 66 -4.27 -2.57 -10.46
C PRO A 66 -5.65 -2.42 -11.09
N THR A 67 -6.21 -1.21 -10.99
CA THR A 67 -7.49 -0.87 -11.61
C THR A 67 -7.35 -0.86 -13.13
N VAL A 68 -8.29 -1.52 -13.82
CA VAL A 68 -8.35 -1.57 -15.28
C VAL A 68 -9.47 -0.67 -15.78
N LYS A 69 -9.20 0.12 -16.83
CA LYS A 69 -10.18 0.97 -17.51
C LYS A 69 -10.35 0.49 -18.95
N LEU A 70 -11.59 0.30 -19.39
CA LEU A 70 -11.92 -0.06 -20.76
C LEU A 70 -13.09 0.80 -21.26
N THR A 71 -12.87 1.61 -22.29
CA THR A 71 -13.93 2.41 -22.90
C THR A 71 -14.61 1.60 -24.01
N VAL A 72 -15.92 1.45 -23.90
CA VAL A 72 -16.76 0.70 -24.85
C VAL A 72 -17.93 1.59 -25.31
N LEU A 73 -18.30 1.48 -26.57
CA LEU A 73 -19.52 2.05 -27.13
C LEU A 73 -20.58 0.93 -27.17
N PHE A 74 -21.68 1.13 -26.45
CA PHE A 74 -22.83 0.22 -26.42
C PHE A 74 -23.97 0.77 -27.28
N GLY A 75 -24.59 -0.09 -28.08
CA GLY A 75 -25.82 0.26 -28.78
C GLY A 75 -26.96 0.52 -27.79
N ARG A 76 -27.82 1.47 -28.07
CA ARG A 76 -28.96 1.75 -27.19
C ARG A 76 -29.94 0.58 -27.07
N ASP A 77 -30.03 -0.21 -28.11
CA ASP A 77 -30.84 -1.43 -28.16
C ASP A 77 -30.32 -2.55 -27.26
N GLU A 78 -29.01 -2.53 -26.90
CA GLU A 78 -28.41 -3.51 -26.00
C GLU A 78 -28.64 -3.17 -24.52
N ILE A 79 -28.97 -1.90 -24.19
CA ILE A 79 -29.03 -1.41 -22.83
C ILE A 79 -30.43 -1.58 -22.24
N ALA A 80 -30.51 -2.17 -21.03
CA ALA A 80 -31.72 -2.25 -20.25
C ALA A 80 -31.89 -1.02 -19.34
N ARG A 81 -30.82 -0.57 -18.65
CA ARG A 81 -30.86 0.53 -17.70
C ARG A 81 -29.48 1.12 -17.46
N ILE A 82 -29.45 2.41 -17.15
CA ILE A 82 -28.27 3.12 -16.64
C ILE A 82 -28.64 3.80 -15.33
N ASP A 83 -27.99 3.38 -14.24
CA ASP A 83 -28.09 4.04 -12.93
C ASP A 83 -26.92 5.04 -12.82
N LYS A 84 -27.25 6.32 -12.90
CA LYS A 84 -26.24 7.41 -12.93
C LYS A 84 -25.91 7.85 -11.51
N LEU A 85 -24.63 8.12 -11.24
CA LEU A 85 -24.18 8.78 -10.03
C LEU A 85 -24.73 10.23 -9.96
N SER A 86 -24.77 10.77 -8.76
CA SER A 86 -24.90 12.23 -8.57
C SER A 86 -23.72 12.95 -9.22
N ASP A 87 -23.90 14.22 -9.62
CA ASP A 87 -22.83 15.00 -10.24
C ASP A 87 -21.58 15.14 -9.33
N PRO A 88 -21.70 15.37 -8.00
CA PRO A 88 -20.55 15.36 -7.10
C PRO A 88 -19.82 14.02 -7.09
N ASP A 89 -20.53 12.90 -6.95
CA ASP A 89 -19.92 11.57 -6.94
C ASP A 89 -19.25 11.24 -8.28
N ARG A 90 -19.85 11.66 -9.39
CA ARG A 90 -19.29 11.48 -10.73
C ARG A 90 -18.02 12.31 -10.92
N SER A 91 -17.97 13.54 -10.41
CA SER A 91 -16.77 14.39 -10.43
C SER A 91 -15.62 13.74 -9.65
N ILE A 92 -15.90 13.18 -8.47
CA ILE A 92 -14.93 12.43 -7.67
C ILE A 92 -14.42 11.21 -8.44
N LEU A 93 -15.33 10.43 -9.05
CA LEU A 93 -14.94 9.25 -9.83
C LEU A 93 -14.06 9.64 -11.01
N ARG A 94 -14.40 10.70 -11.74
CA ARG A 94 -13.60 11.20 -12.86
C ARG A 94 -12.20 11.60 -12.42
N ALA A 95 -12.08 12.39 -11.36
CA ALA A 95 -10.79 12.79 -10.81
C ALA A 95 -9.92 11.58 -10.44
N ARG A 96 -10.49 10.56 -9.76
CA ARG A 96 -9.78 9.33 -9.42
C ARG A 96 -9.35 8.52 -10.65
N LEU A 97 -10.19 8.46 -11.69
CA LEU A 97 -9.85 7.77 -12.95
C LEU A 97 -8.78 8.52 -13.76
N GLU A 98 -8.75 9.84 -13.68
CA GLU A 98 -7.66 10.66 -14.22
C GLU A 98 -6.35 10.45 -13.45
N GLU A 99 -6.43 10.24 -12.15
CA GLU A 99 -5.26 9.96 -11.31
C GLU A 99 -4.60 8.60 -11.60
N ILE A 100 -5.33 7.62 -12.10
CA ILE A 100 -4.77 6.34 -12.54
C ILE A 100 -4.06 6.46 -13.91
N ASP A 101 -4.16 7.61 -14.57
CA ASP A 101 -3.45 7.82 -15.82
C ASP A 101 -1.95 7.95 -15.55
N PRO A 102 -1.09 7.15 -16.24
CA PRO A 102 0.36 7.25 -16.11
C PRO A 102 0.91 8.65 -16.38
N GLU A 103 0.30 9.40 -17.29
CA GLU A 103 0.71 10.79 -17.56
C GLU A 103 0.41 11.73 -16.36
N ALA A 104 -0.68 11.48 -15.64
CA ALA A 104 -0.99 12.25 -14.43
C ALA A 104 -0.03 11.92 -13.29
N GLU A 105 0.37 10.65 -13.15
CA GLU A 105 1.41 10.27 -12.20
C GLU A 105 2.75 10.91 -12.57
N ALA A 106 3.16 10.85 -13.83
CA ALA A 106 4.39 11.47 -14.30
C ALA A 106 4.45 12.97 -13.95
N ARG A 107 3.36 13.71 -14.23
CA ARG A 107 3.26 15.14 -13.86
C ARG A 107 3.37 15.41 -12.35
N ARG A 108 2.93 14.47 -11.50
CA ARG A 108 3.09 14.60 -10.04
C ARG A 108 4.52 14.32 -9.61
N LEU A 109 5.15 13.32 -10.18
CA LEU A 109 6.55 13.00 -9.93
C LEU A 109 7.47 14.18 -10.29
N GLU A 110 7.21 14.84 -11.43
CA GLU A 110 7.98 16.01 -11.88
C GLU A 110 7.89 17.20 -10.91
N LYS A 111 6.78 17.33 -10.16
CA LYS A 111 6.56 18.44 -9.21
C LYS A 111 7.22 18.23 -7.85
N LEU A 112 7.80 17.05 -7.57
CA LEU A 112 8.50 16.82 -6.31
C LEU A 112 9.77 17.68 -6.22
N ASP A 113 9.94 18.34 -5.08
CA ASP A 113 11.13 19.17 -4.80
C ASP A 113 12.33 18.29 -4.42
N LEU A 114 13.05 17.81 -5.43
CA LEU A 114 14.30 17.11 -5.24
C LEU A 114 15.47 18.09 -5.23
N ARG A 115 16.33 17.96 -4.22
CA ARG A 115 17.52 18.77 -4.08
C ARG A 115 18.78 17.96 -4.37
N VAL A 116 19.68 18.53 -5.15
CA VAL A 116 20.99 17.94 -5.40
C VAL A 116 21.85 18.12 -4.14
N VAL A 117 22.44 17.04 -3.67
CA VAL A 117 23.25 17.01 -2.44
C VAL A 117 24.59 16.30 -2.63
N THR A 118 25.47 16.43 -1.65
CA THR A 118 26.70 15.64 -1.57
C THR A 118 26.34 14.21 -1.15
N TRP A 119 26.85 13.23 -1.90
CA TRP A 119 26.70 11.80 -1.62
C TRP A 119 28.06 11.16 -1.43
N GLN A 120 28.30 10.53 -0.25
CA GLN A 120 29.57 9.87 0.08
C GLN A 120 30.81 10.71 -0.26
N GLY A 121 30.79 12.00 0.04
CA GLY A 121 31.89 12.94 -0.19
C GLY A 121 31.98 13.51 -1.62
N LYS A 122 31.13 13.08 -2.56
CA LYS A 122 31.07 13.63 -3.92
C LYS A 122 29.98 14.69 -4.01
N ALA A 123 30.34 15.93 -4.28
CA ALA A 123 29.39 17.02 -4.47
C ALA A 123 28.50 16.75 -5.69
N GLY A 124 27.20 16.97 -5.55
CA GLY A 124 26.26 16.83 -6.65
C GLY A 124 25.94 15.40 -7.08
N ALA A 125 26.44 14.38 -6.37
CA ALA A 125 26.25 12.99 -6.75
C ALA A 125 25.03 12.32 -6.11
N GLY A 126 24.24 13.05 -5.32
CA GLY A 126 23.05 12.54 -4.68
C GLY A 126 21.85 13.44 -4.84
N LEU A 127 20.68 12.86 -4.65
CA LEU A 127 19.38 13.54 -4.60
C LEU A 127 18.81 13.41 -3.18
N ARG A 128 18.09 14.44 -2.73
CA ARG A 128 17.41 14.49 -1.45
C ARG A 128 15.97 14.94 -1.63
N TYR A 129 15.08 14.27 -0.93
CA TYR A 129 13.69 14.67 -0.72
C TYR A 129 13.38 14.68 0.77
N ASP A 130 12.76 15.75 1.27
CA ASP A 130 12.36 15.87 2.67
C ASP A 130 10.84 15.84 2.82
N SER A 131 10.38 14.98 3.71
CA SER A 131 9.00 14.79 4.16
C SER A 131 8.87 15.12 5.63
N ASP A 132 7.64 15.24 6.13
CA ASP A 132 7.37 15.33 7.56
C ASP A 132 7.78 14.07 8.33
N TYR A 133 7.83 12.91 7.66
CA TYR A 133 8.12 11.61 8.26
C TYR A 133 9.52 11.10 8.00
N PHE A 134 10.13 11.47 6.88
CA PHE A 134 11.42 10.94 6.46
C PHE A 134 12.22 11.94 5.62
N SER A 135 13.53 11.71 5.54
CA SER A 135 14.41 12.31 4.55
C SER A 135 14.97 11.21 3.66
N LEU A 136 14.59 11.21 2.38
CA LEU A 136 15.12 10.27 1.38
C LEU A 136 16.39 10.85 0.77
N LEU A 137 17.50 10.09 0.80
CA LEU A 137 18.77 10.41 0.16
C LEU A 137 19.14 9.26 -0.78
N SER A 138 19.58 9.57 -2.00
CA SER A 138 19.87 8.53 -2.98
C SER A 138 20.87 9.00 -4.02
N ASP A 139 21.68 8.07 -4.53
CA ASP A 139 22.47 8.19 -5.76
C ASP A 139 21.88 7.37 -6.91
N ALA A 140 20.67 6.83 -6.73
CA ALA A 140 19.92 6.15 -7.78
C ALA A 140 19.43 7.15 -8.84
N PRO A 141 19.01 6.68 -10.04
CA PRO A 141 18.43 7.55 -11.06
C PRO A 141 17.27 8.36 -10.53
N GLU A 142 17.15 9.61 -10.98
CA GLU A 142 16.13 10.56 -10.52
C GLU A 142 14.72 9.98 -10.59
N GLU A 143 14.40 9.22 -11.64
CA GLU A 143 13.11 8.55 -11.81
C GLU A 143 12.80 7.57 -10.67
N VAL A 144 13.79 6.81 -10.22
CA VAL A 144 13.65 5.90 -9.06
C VAL A 144 13.42 6.69 -7.78
N VAL A 145 14.19 7.77 -7.58
CA VAL A 145 14.11 8.62 -6.39
C VAL A 145 12.76 9.32 -6.30
N ARG A 146 12.25 9.88 -7.40
CA ARG A 146 10.93 10.52 -7.46
C ARG A 146 9.81 9.53 -7.12
N ARG A 147 9.84 8.33 -7.70
CA ARG A 147 8.85 7.29 -7.39
C ARG A 147 8.96 6.82 -5.94
N ALA A 148 10.17 6.62 -5.43
CA ALA A 148 10.37 6.23 -4.04
C ALA A 148 9.82 7.30 -3.08
N ALA A 149 10.13 8.59 -3.31
CA ALA A 149 9.61 9.69 -2.52
C ALA A 149 8.07 9.72 -2.53
N TYR A 150 7.45 9.69 -3.71
CA TYR A 150 6.00 9.74 -3.87
C TYR A 150 5.31 8.54 -3.19
N ARG A 151 5.84 7.34 -3.37
CA ARG A 151 5.27 6.13 -2.77
C ARG A 151 5.46 6.08 -1.26
N LEU A 152 6.61 6.52 -0.76
CA LEU A 152 6.86 6.61 0.68
C LEU A 152 5.92 7.61 1.35
N GLU A 153 5.65 8.78 0.76
CA GLU A 153 4.64 9.73 1.27
C GLU A 153 3.29 9.04 1.49
N ASN A 154 2.84 8.32 0.48
CA ASN A 154 1.54 7.68 0.53
C ASN A 154 1.50 6.49 1.50
N VAL A 155 2.59 5.72 1.61
CA VAL A 155 2.63 4.60 2.56
C VAL A 155 2.69 5.10 4.00
N TYR A 156 3.44 6.16 4.30
CA TYR A 156 3.44 6.78 5.62
C TYR A 156 2.07 7.36 5.99
N ALA A 157 1.38 8.00 5.06
CA ALA A 157 0.01 8.45 5.26
C ALA A 157 -0.96 7.29 5.55
N ALA A 158 -0.76 6.13 4.91
CA ALA A 158 -1.53 4.92 5.19
C ALA A 158 -1.20 4.35 6.57
N TYR A 159 0.08 4.31 6.96
CA TYR A 159 0.48 3.88 8.31
C TYR A 159 -0.15 4.78 9.36
N ALA A 160 -0.10 6.10 9.20
CA ALA A 160 -0.67 7.05 10.15
C ALA A 160 -2.19 6.93 10.28
N ARG A 161 -2.89 6.60 9.19
CA ARG A 161 -4.33 6.33 9.22
C ARG A 161 -4.65 5.03 9.94
N PHE A 162 -3.84 4.01 9.73
CA PHE A 162 -4.06 2.67 10.27
C PHE A 162 -3.63 2.54 11.73
N LEU A 163 -2.48 3.10 12.06
CA LEU A 163 -1.87 3.12 13.39
C LEU A 163 -1.42 4.54 13.71
N PRO A 164 -2.33 5.41 14.21
CA PRO A 164 -2.05 6.83 14.41
C PRO A 164 -0.79 7.09 15.26
N PRO A 165 0.01 8.12 14.93
CA PRO A 165 1.17 8.49 15.71
C PRO A 165 0.79 8.78 17.19
N ARG A 166 1.55 8.25 18.11
CA ARG A 166 1.42 8.51 19.56
C ARG A 166 2.46 9.50 20.06
N PHE A 167 3.52 9.67 19.30
CA PHE A 167 4.63 10.55 19.62
C PHE A 167 4.86 11.51 18.43
N PRO A 168 4.13 12.64 18.39
CA PRO A 168 4.38 13.67 17.39
C PRO A 168 5.77 14.30 17.65
N GLY A 169 6.58 14.47 16.62
CA GLY A 169 7.86 15.18 16.70
C GLY A 169 9.09 14.28 16.86
N GLY A 170 9.00 12.99 16.54
CA GLY A 170 10.20 12.19 16.27
C GLY A 170 11.03 12.81 15.13
N SER A 171 12.36 12.66 15.16
CA SER A 171 13.20 13.08 14.03
C SER A 171 12.82 12.27 12.79
N PRO A 172 12.70 12.90 11.61
CA PRO A 172 12.43 12.17 10.38
C PRO A 172 13.41 11.01 10.18
N THR A 173 12.91 9.87 9.75
CA THR A 173 13.75 8.72 9.44
C THR A 173 14.61 9.03 8.22
N VAL A 174 15.91 8.76 8.28
CA VAL A 174 16.79 8.90 7.11
C VAL A 174 16.71 7.62 6.28
N ILE A 175 16.25 7.73 5.03
CA ILE A 175 16.16 6.61 4.10
C ILE A 175 17.24 6.76 3.03
N HIS A 176 18.17 5.82 2.97
CA HIS A 176 19.21 5.76 1.95
C HIS A 176 18.86 4.71 0.90
N VAL A 177 18.72 5.13 -0.35
CA VAL A 177 18.54 4.22 -1.50
C VAL A 177 19.79 4.31 -2.37
N HIS A 178 20.56 3.23 -2.40
CA HIS A 178 21.78 3.14 -3.19
C HIS A 178 21.48 2.70 -4.62
N GLN A 179 22.22 3.24 -5.60
CA GLN A 179 22.06 2.93 -7.02
C GLN A 179 22.26 1.45 -7.39
N SER A 180 22.99 0.70 -6.53
CA SER A 180 23.22 -0.72 -6.74
C SER A 180 23.32 -1.48 -5.41
N PHE A 181 23.05 -2.79 -5.46
CA PHE A 181 23.22 -3.66 -4.31
C PHE A 181 24.68 -3.67 -3.80
N ALA A 182 25.65 -3.67 -4.72
CA ALA A 182 27.07 -3.61 -4.38
C ALA A 182 27.45 -2.29 -3.67
N ALA A 183 26.91 -1.14 -4.10
CA ALA A 183 27.12 0.14 -3.44
C ALA A 183 26.52 0.14 -2.03
N TYR A 184 25.35 -0.44 -1.86
CA TYR A 184 24.70 -0.63 -0.56
C TYR A 184 25.54 -1.49 0.38
N GLN A 185 26.01 -2.67 -0.06
CA GLN A 185 26.88 -3.53 0.75
C GLN A 185 28.14 -2.80 1.19
N LYS A 186 28.79 -2.06 0.29
CA LYS A 186 30.00 -1.28 0.57
C LYS A 186 29.77 -0.17 1.60
N ALA A 187 28.57 0.40 1.65
CA ALA A 187 28.22 1.49 2.58
C ALA A 187 28.04 1.02 4.03
N ILE A 188 27.99 -0.29 4.26
CA ILE A 188 27.72 -0.87 5.58
C ILE A 188 28.97 -1.61 6.08
N PRO A 189 29.46 -1.32 7.28
CA PRO A 189 30.56 -2.10 7.86
C PRO A 189 30.22 -3.60 7.93
N GLY A 190 31.04 -4.45 7.29
CA GLY A 190 30.75 -5.90 7.18
C GLY A 190 29.60 -6.27 6.25
N GLY A 191 29.17 -5.35 5.40
CA GLY A 191 28.01 -5.51 4.52
C GLY A 191 28.17 -6.55 3.40
N GLU A 192 29.41 -7.01 3.14
CA GLU A 192 29.71 -8.03 2.11
C GLU A 192 28.93 -9.36 2.32
N ALA A 193 28.62 -9.69 3.58
CA ALA A 193 27.83 -10.85 3.94
C ALA A 193 26.32 -10.61 3.86
N LEU A 194 25.85 -9.39 3.64
CA LEU A 194 24.45 -9.07 3.57
C LEU A 194 23.84 -9.64 2.28
N LYS A 195 22.74 -10.36 2.44
CA LYS A 195 21.90 -10.88 1.33
C LYS A 195 20.59 -10.13 1.21
N ASN A 196 20.21 -9.44 2.29
CA ASN A 196 18.98 -8.66 2.35
C ASN A 196 19.15 -7.31 1.62
N PRO A 197 18.27 -6.94 0.68
CA PRO A 197 18.38 -5.68 -0.08
C PRO A 197 18.09 -4.43 0.76
N ALA A 198 17.54 -4.55 1.96
CA ALA A 198 17.34 -3.43 2.87
C ALA A 198 17.26 -3.87 4.33
N PHE A 199 17.40 -2.90 5.23
CA PHE A 199 17.13 -3.04 6.67
C PHE A 199 16.87 -1.68 7.32
N TYR A 200 16.13 -1.68 8.41
CA TYR A 200 15.99 -0.54 9.32
C TYR A 200 16.97 -0.68 10.49
N ASP A 201 17.78 0.36 10.71
CA ASP A 201 18.65 0.52 11.89
C ASP A 201 17.93 1.42 12.91
N PRO A 202 17.35 0.84 13.98
CA PRO A 202 16.64 1.63 14.98
C PRO A 202 17.57 2.54 15.81
N ALA A 203 18.85 2.20 15.94
CA ALA A 203 19.80 3.02 16.73
C ALA A 203 20.13 4.32 15.99
N ALA A 204 20.31 4.25 14.68
CA ALA A 204 20.57 5.41 13.83
C ALA A 204 19.30 6.07 13.27
N ASN A 205 18.11 5.51 13.50
CA ASN A 205 16.85 5.88 12.86
C ASN A 205 17.00 5.97 11.34
N ARG A 206 17.53 4.91 10.73
CA ARG A 206 17.91 4.91 9.33
C ARG A 206 17.48 3.62 8.62
N VAL A 207 16.88 3.78 7.43
CA VAL A 207 16.65 2.70 6.48
C VAL A 207 17.76 2.73 5.44
N MET A 208 18.36 1.58 5.16
CA MET A 208 19.34 1.40 4.11
C MET A 208 18.78 0.42 3.08
N CYS A 209 18.85 0.77 1.80
CA CYS A 209 18.34 -0.05 0.71
C CYS A 209 19.30 0.01 -0.49
N GLY A 210 19.49 -1.14 -1.18
CA GLY A 210 20.23 -1.23 -2.43
C GLY A 210 19.33 -1.65 -3.59
N THR A 211 19.57 -1.06 -4.77
CA THR A 211 18.83 -1.36 -5.99
C THR A 211 19.76 -1.45 -7.20
N ASP A 212 19.50 -2.36 -8.13
CA ASP A 212 20.25 -2.50 -9.39
C ASP A 212 19.42 -1.97 -10.59
N LEU A 213 18.62 -0.92 -10.38
CA LEU A 213 17.69 -0.38 -11.37
C LEU A 213 18.20 0.85 -12.12
N GLN A 214 19.48 1.21 -11.98
CA GLN A 214 20.05 2.40 -12.59
C GLN A 214 19.79 2.46 -14.08
N LYS A 215 20.23 1.43 -14.83
CA LYS A 215 20.07 1.40 -16.29
C LYS A 215 18.61 1.50 -16.70
N LEU A 216 17.72 0.80 -16.00
CA LEU A 216 16.30 0.79 -16.33
C LEU A 216 15.66 2.17 -16.12
N GLY A 217 16.04 2.87 -15.05
CA GLY A 217 15.57 4.24 -14.78
C GLY A 217 16.04 5.23 -15.84
N ASP A 218 17.33 5.17 -16.21
CA ASP A 218 17.90 6.02 -17.24
C ASP A 218 17.27 5.76 -18.63
N ASP A 219 17.02 4.49 -18.97
CA ASP A 219 16.36 4.11 -20.23
C ASP A 219 14.92 4.62 -20.29
N LEU A 220 14.17 4.55 -19.18
CA LEU A 220 12.80 5.05 -19.09
C LEU A 220 12.75 6.58 -19.23
N ALA A 221 13.64 7.30 -18.55
CA ALA A 221 13.72 8.76 -18.63
C ALA A 221 13.98 9.21 -20.08
N ARG A 222 14.98 8.63 -20.75
CA ARG A 222 15.28 8.93 -22.17
C ARG A 222 14.10 8.64 -23.09
N PHE A 223 13.43 7.51 -22.89
CA PHE A 223 12.26 7.17 -23.69
C PHE A 223 11.13 8.19 -23.51
N ARG A 224 10.85 8.63 -22.28
CA ARG A 224 9.82 9.64 -21.99
C ARG A 224 10.10 10.97 -22.69
N ASP A 225 11.34 11.44 -22.66
CA ASP A 225 11.73 12.69 -23.33
C ASP A 225 11.52 12.58 -24.83
N THR A 226 11.95 11.48 -25.45
CA THR A 226 11.74 11.22 -26.88
C THR A 226 10.24 11.14 -27.22
N ALA A 227 9.46 10.42 -26.42
CA ALA A 227 8.02 10.28 -26.64
C ALA A 227 7.29 11.62 -26.50
N ARG A 228 7.68 12.46 -25.52
CA ARG A 228 7.12 13.81 -25.32
C ARG A 228 7.37 14.68 -26.53
N GLN A 229 8.62 14.77 -27.01
CA GLN A 229 8.98 15.54 -28.20
C GLN A 229 8.18 15.10 -29.43
N ALA A 230 8.07 13.79 -29.69
CA ALA A 230 7.30 13.27 -30.81
C ALA A 230 5.80 13.57 -30.69
N LEU A 231 5.22 13.53 -29.49
CA LEU A 231 3.81 13.88 -29.26
C LEU A 231 3.56 15.39 -29.47
N ASP A 232 4.50 16.24 -29.04
CA ASP A 232 4.41 17.70 -29.24
C ASP A 232 4.50 18.07 -30.74
N GLU A 233 5.39 17.43 -31.47
CA GLU A 233 5.50 17.59 -32.93
C GLU A 233 4.21 17.14 -33.65
N LEU A 234 3.65 15.99 -33.28
CA LEU A 234 2.40 15.50 -33.85
C LEU A 234 1.22 16.37 -33.49
N ALA A 235 1.19 16.96 -32.30
CA ALA A 235 0.16 17.90 -31.89
C ALA A 235 0.24 19.21 -32.71
N ALA A 236 1.45 19.71 -32.98
CA ALA A 236 1.65 20.87 -33.86
C ALA A 236 1.19 20.57 -35.29
N GLN A 237 1.51 19.40 -35.84
CA GLN A 237 1.04 18.97 -37.15
C GLN A 237 -0.48 18.83 -37.20
N GLU A 238 -1.12 18.28 -36.16
CA GLU A 238 -2.59 18.18 -36.04
C GLU A 238 -3.23 19.56 -36.07
N ALA A 239 -2.68 20.51 -35.31
CA ALA A 239 -3.17 21.88 -35.27
C ALA A 239 -3.06 22.56 -36.66
N GLU A 240 -1.97 22.34 -37.39
CA GLU A 240 -1.78 22.88 -38.74
C GLU A 240 -2.76 22.23 -39.74
N VAL A 241 -2.98 20.93 -39.67
CA VAL A 241 -3.99 20.24 -40.52
C VAL A 241 -5.40 20.79 -40.23
N ILE A 242 -5.75 21.00 -38.98
CA ILE A 242 -7.04 21.63 -38.60
C ILE A 242 -7.14 23.05 -39.18
N ARG A 243 -6.07 23.83 -39.12
CA ARG A 243 -6.04 25.20 -39.67
C ARG A 243 -6.24 25.23 -41.19
N LEU A 244 -5.62 24.27 -41.91
CA LEU A 244 -5.65 24.23 -43.39
C LEU A 244 -6.98 23.67 -43.92
N TYR A 245 -7.52 22.63 -43.30
CA TYR A 245 -8.70 21.93 -43.77
C TYR A 245 -10.02 22.39 -43.13
N GLY A 246 -9.98 22.94 -41.91
CA GLY A 246 -11.15 23.49 -41.23
C GLY A 246 -12.31 22.54 -41.18
N LYS A 247 -13.45 22.88 -41.81
CA LYS A 247 -14.67 22.08 -41.87
C LYS A 247 -14.79 21.21 -43.13
N LYS A 248 -13.71 21.04 -43.91
CA LYS A 248 -13.74 20.25 -45.16
C LYS A 248 -13.89 18.75 -44.84
N PRO A 249 -14.58 17.97 -45.68
CA PRO A 249 -14.80 16.53 -45.47
C PRO A 249 -13.51 15.74 -45.38
N GLU A 250 -12.43 16.20 -46.00
CA GLU A 250 -11.13 15.54 -46.05
C GLU A 250 -10.34 15.64 -44.72
N LEU A 251 -10.76 16.52 -43.80
CA LEU A 251 -10.08 16.74 -42.52
C LEU A 251 -9.86 15.42 -41.78
N ALA A 252 -10.89 14.59 -41.65
CA ALA A 252 -10.79 13.32 -40.93
C ALA A 252 -9.75 12.37 -41.52
N ARG A 253 -9.62 12.36 -42.86
CA ARG A 253 -8.63 11.54 -43.59
C ARG A 253 -7.20 11.98 -43.28
N HIS A 254 -6.96 13.28 -43.14
CA HIS A 254 -5.63 13.82 -42.83
C HIS A 254 -5.28 13.71 -41.34
N LEU A 255 -6.27 13.81 -40.44
CA LEU A 255 -6.04 13.67 -39.01
C LEU A 255 -5.81 12.22 -38.57
N LYS A 256 -6.43 11.25 -39.25
CA LYS A 256 -6.36 9.84 -38.84
C LYS A 256 -4.94 9.32 -38.66
N PRO A 257 -3.98 9.47 -39.63
CA PRO A 257 -2.64 8.94 -39.46
C PRO A 257 -1.87 9.61 -38.31
N LEU A 258 -2.06 10.90 -38.07
CA LEU A 258 -1.42 11.60 -36.93
C LEU A 258 -1.94 11.07 -35.59
N ARG A 259 -3.25 10.88 -35.47
CA ARG A 259 -3.87 10.32 -34.28
C ARG A 259 -3.51 8.85 -34.03
N ASP A 260 -3.41 8.05 -35.11
CA ASP A 260 -2.96 6.67 -35.01
C ASP A 260 -1.49 6.60 -34.52
N GLN A 261 -0.61 7.49 -35.01
CA GLN A 261 0.76 7.61 -34.50
C GLN A 261 0.82 8.06 -33.03
N GLN A 262 0.06 9.07 -32.64
CA GLN A 262 -0.03 9.48 -31.24
C GLN A 262 -0.51 8.33 -30.35
N ALA A 263 -1.51 7.57 -30.79
CA ALA A 263 -2.04 6.43 -30.05
C ALA A 263 -0.99 5.32 -29.87
N GLU A 264 -0.19 5.04 -30.89
CA GLU A 264 0.87 4.04 -30.82
C GLU A 264 2.02 4.48 -29.88
N ILE A 265 2.46 5.75 -29.94
CA ILE A 265 3.45 6.29 -29.00
C ILE A 265 2.96 6.16 -27.56
N ARG A 266 1.70 6.56 -27.27
CA ARG A 266 1.11 6.43 -25.94
C ARG A 266 0.99 4.96 -25.49
N LYS A 267 0.72 4.05 -26.40
CA LYS A 267 0.67 2.60 -26.12
C LYS A 267 2.04 2.06 -25.71
N VAL A 268 3.09 2.42 -26.46
CA VAL A 268 4.47 2.02 -26.15
C VAL A 268 4.92 2.64 -24.82
N ALA A 269 4.59 3.91 -24.56
CA ALA A 269 4.89 4.58 -23.29
C ALA A 269 4.26 3.83 -22.10
N ARG A 270 2.98 3.48 -22.20
CA ARG A 270 2.30 2.68 -21.15
C ARG A 270 2.94 1.30 -20.95
N ALA A 271 3.39 0.65 -22.01
CA ALA A 271 4.07 -0.64 -21.90
C ALA A 271 5.42 -0.54 -21.17
N ASN A 272 6.20 0.51 -21.43
CA ASN A 272 7.47 0.78 -20.75
C ASN A 272 7.25 1.13 -19.27
N GLU A 273 6.25 1.96 -18.95
CA GLU A 273 5.86 2.25 -17.57
C GLU A 273 5.50 0.96 -16.81
N ALA A 274 4.67 0.12 -17.41
CA ALA A 274 4.28 -1.16 -16.79
C ALA A 274 5.46 -2.12 -16.62
N ALA A 275 6.45 -2.08 -17.50
CA ALA A 275 7.68 -2.86 -17.37
C ALA A 275 8.54 -2.34 -16.22
N PHE A 276 8.70 -1.02 -16.10
CA PHE A 276 9.42 -0.37 -15.02
C PHE A 276 8.75 -0.65 -13.67
N GLU A 277 7.42 -0.53 -13.58
CA GLU A 277 6.65 -0.86 -12.38
C GLU A 277 6.86 -2.31 -11.93
N ARG A 278 6.89 -3.25 -12.84
CA ARG A 278 7.16 -4.65 -12.49
C ARG A 278 8.58 -4.86 -11.96
N ALA A 279 9.56 -4.22 -12.59
CA ALA A 279 10.97 -4.34 -12.20
C ALA A 279 11.27 -3.65 -10.85
N THR A 280 10.57 -2.55 -10.56
CA THR A 280 10.75 -1.81 -9.29
C THR A 280 9.91 -2.36 -8.14
N ARG A 281 8.99 -3.28 -8.40
CA ARG A 281 8.07 -3.83 -7.39
C ARG A 281 8.82 -4.33 -6.16
N GLN A 282 9.83 -5.17 -6.33
CA GLN A 282 10.58 -5.74 -5.22
C GLN A 282 11.27 -4.67 -4.36
N LEU A 283 11.80 -3.61 -4.99
CA LEU A 283 12.35 -2.46 -4.26
C LEU A 283 11.30 -1.81 -3.37
N PHE A 284 10.11 -1.54 -3.93
CA PHE A 284 9.05 -0.87 -3.17
C PHE A 284 8.44 -1.76 -2.09
N GLU A 285 8.26 -3.05 -2.35
CA GLU A 285 7.84 -4.03 -1.33
C GLU A 285 8.80 -4.00 -0.13
N THR A 286 10.11 -4.03 -0.40
CA THR A 286 11.15 -3.97 0.64
C THR A 286 11.17 -2.61 1.35
N LEU A 287 11.05 -1.49 0.61
CA LEU A 287 10.98 -0.16 1.20
C LEU A 287 9.74 0.01 2.10
N TYR A 288 8.59 -0.52 1.71
CA TYR A 288 7.38 -0.48 2.55
C TYR A 288 7.57 -1.27 3.84
N HIS A 289 8.21 -2.43 3.77
CA HIS A 289 8.51 -3.23 4.95
C HIS A 289 9.39 -2.46 5.96
N GLU A 290 10.54 -1.99 5.51
CA GLU A 290 11.50 -1.28 6.38
C GLU A 290 10.98 0.09 6.84
N ALA A 291 10.24 0.79 5.99
CA ALA A 291 9.56 2.04 6.34
C ALA A 291 8.49 1.82 7.43
N PHE A 292 7.80 0.67 7.43
CA PHE A 292 6.86 0.34 8.50
C PHE A 292 7.57 0.19 9.84
N HIS A 293 8.68 -0.53 9.89
CA HIS A 293 9.48 -0.65 11.11
C HIS A 293 9.97 0.72 11.61
N ALA A 294 10.42 1.57 10.68
CA ALA A 294 10.86 2.92 11.01
C ALA A 294 9.70 3.80 11.53
N TYR A 295 8.54 3.72 10.88
CA TYR A 295 7.32 4.43 11.31
C TYR A 295 6.92 4.02 12.72
N VAL A 296 6.81 2.71 12.98
CA VAL A 296 6.41 2.17 14.28
C VAL A 296 7.41 2.55 15.36
N GLY A 297 8.71 2.34 15.10
CA GLY A 297 9.78 2.61 16.06
C GLY A 297 10.08 4.09 16.32
N ASN A 298 9.53 4.99 15.49
CA ASN A 298 9.77 6.43 15.62
C ASN A 298 8.52 7.19 16.09
N PHE A 299 7.34 6.82 15.62
CA PHE A 299 6.12 7.60 15.85
C PHE A 299 5.08 6.90 16.72
N VAL A 300 5.14 5.57 16.88
CA VAL A 300 4.07 4.82 17.55
C VAL A 300 4.56 4.10 18.80
N TYR A 301 5.58 3.26 18.68
CA TYR A 301 6.13 2.42 19.75
C TYR A 301 7.66 2.52 19.83
N PRO A 302 8.21 3.71 20.13
CA PRO A 302 9.64 3.90 20.23
C PRO A 302 10.22 3.10 21.41
N ALA A 303 11.47 2.65 21.23
CA ALA A 303 12.23 2.01 22.30
C ALA A 303 12.31 2.94 23.53
N ALA A 304 12.25 2.36 24.73
CA ALA A 304 12.26 3.12 25.99
C ALA A 304 13.47 4.06 26.13
N ALA A 305 14.61 3.70 25.53
CA ALA A 305 15.82 4.53 25.50
C ALA A 305 15.66 5.83 24.71
N LYS A 306 14.70 5.91 23.77
CA LYS A 306 14.46 7.09 22.92
C LYS A 306 13.45 8.07 23.52
N VAL A 307 12.64 7.64 24.46
CA VAL A 307 11.55 8.45 25.05
C VAL A 307 11.77 8.58 26.55
N ARG A 308 12.00 9.80 27.01
CA ARG A 308 12.09 10.10 28.46
C ARG A 308 10.78 9.93 29.22
N SER A 309 9.68 9.63 28.54
CA SER A 309 8.33 9.46 29.08
C SER A 309 7.91 8.00 29.09
N VAL A 310 6.93 7.68 29.94
CA VAL A 310 6.37 6.34 30.14
C VAL A 310 5.51 5.96 28.93
N GLY A 311 6.15 5.61 27.80
CA GLY A 311 5.47 5.02 26.65
C GLY A 311 5.09 3.55 26.86
N PRO A 312 4.26 2.95 25.99
CA PRO A 312 3.91 1.53 26.07
C PRO A 312 5.08 0.58 25.79
N GLY A 313 6.19 1.06 25.22
CA GLY A 313 7.36 0.27 24.82
C GLY A 313 7.31 -0.13 23.35
N GLU A 314 8.17 -1.08 22.97
CA GLU A 314 8.30 -1.54 21.58
C GLU A 314 7.18 -2.51 21.20
N LEU A 315 6.72 -2.43 19.95
CA LEU A 315 5.77 -3.41 19.41
C LEU A 315 6.41 -4.80 19.41
N PRO A 316 5.71 -5.85 19.92
CA PRO A 316 6.23 -7.21 19.87
C PRO A 316 6.69 -7.60 18.46
N ARG A 317 7.87 -8.24 18.35
CA ARG A 317 8.52 -8.48 17.06
C ARG A 317 7.64 -9.23 16.07
N TRP A 318 6.93 -10.27 16.52
CA TRP A 318 6.01 -11.03 15.67
C TRP A 318 4.92 -10.15 15.03
N LEU A 319 4.37 -9.19 15.79
CA LEU A 319 3.32 -8.31 15.29
C LEU A 319 3.91 -7.24 14.37
N ASN A 320 5.07 -6.69 14.71
CA ASN A 320 5.79 -5.74 13.88
C ASN A 320 6.13 -6.32 12.51
N GLU A 321 6.67 -7.55 12.47
CA GLU A 321 6.97 -8.28 11.22
C GLU A 321 5.70 -8.62 10.44
N GLY A 322 4.68 -9.15 11.13
CA GLY A 322 3.43 -9.53 10.47
C GLY A 322 2.72 -8.34 9.81
N MET A 323 2.70 -7.18 10.48
CA MET A 323 2.12 -5.95 9.92
C MET A 323 2.96 -5.42 8.76
N ALA A 324 4.29 -5.39 8.87
CA ALA A 324 5.17 -4.98 7.78
C ALA A 324 4.89 -5.80 6.51
N GLN A 325 4.75 -7.13 6.65
CA GLN A 325 4.42 -8.03 5.54
C GLN A 325 3.04 -7.75 4.90
N VAL A 326 2.05 -7.27 5.67
CA VAL A 326 0.75 -6.87 5.11
C VAL A 326 0.91 -5.65 4.18
N PHE A 327 1.79 -4.73 4.53
CA PHE A 327 2.04 -3.54 3.73
C PHE A 327 2.95 -3.79 2.51
N GLU A 328 3.82 -4.80 2.53
CA GLU A 328 4.67 -5.17 1.38
C GLU A 328 3.88 -5.35 0.09
N THR A 329 2.72 -5.99 0.18
CA THR A 329 1.88 -6.32 -0.99
C THR A 329 0.88 -5.24 -1.35
N ALA A 330 0.96 -4.07 -0.72
CA ALA A 330 0.05 -2.96 -0.98
C ALA A 330 0.13 -2.49 -2.44
N ILE A 331 -1.02 -2.19 -3.02
CA ILE A 331 -1.12 -1.60 -4.35
C ILE A 331 -1.34 -0.11 -4.19
N PHE A 332 -0.43 0.66 -4.79
CA PHE A 332 -0.55 2.11 -4.84
C PHE A 332 -1.15 2.53 -6.18
N GLU A 333 -2.28 3.25 -6.13
CA GLU A 333 -2.93 3.84 -7.31
C GLU A 333 -3.86 4.99 -6.91
N ALA A 334 -3.97 6.00 -7.71
CA ALA A 334 -4.84 7.16 -7.50
C ALA A 334 -4.66 7.82 -6.12
N GLY A 335 -3.42 7.94 -5.64
CA GLY A 335 -3.13 8.49 -4.33
C GLY A 335 -3.59 7.63 -3.14
N GLU A 336 -4.01 6.39 -3.39
CA GLU A 336 -4.48 5.45 -2.37
C GLU A 336 -3.54 4.26 -2.25
N LEU A 337 -3.23 3.85 -1.02
CA LEU A 337 -2.58 2.58 -0.75
C LEU A 337 -3.66 1.53 -0.47
N ARG A 338 -3.79 0.56 -1.37
CA ARG A 338 -4.77 -0.52 -1.27
C ARG A 338 -4.13 -1.71 -0.56
N ILE A 339 -4.61 -1.98 0.65
CA ILE A 339 -4.25 -3.15 1.48
C ILE A 339 -5.50 -3.98 1.76
N GLY A 340 -5.34 -5.12 2.41
CA GLY A 340 -6.46 -5.99 2.82
C GLY A 340 -6.80 -7.08 1.80
N HIS A 341 -6.02 -7.21 0.73
CA HIS A 341 -5.98 -8.41 -0.08
C HIS A 341 -4.88 -9.35 0.43
N ALA A 342 -5.09 -10.63 0.27
CA ALA A 342 -4.09 -11.63 0.63
C ALA A 342 -3.14 -11.88 -0.54
N ASP A 343 -1.84 -11.90 -0.28
CA ASP A 343 -0.89 -12.46 -1.24
C ASP A 343 -1.22 -13.93 -1.48
N LYS A 344 -1.42 -14.30 -2.75
CA LYS A 344 -1.89 -15.64 -3.11
C LYS A 344 -0.89 -16.72 -2.68
N ALA A 345 0.39 -16.48 -2.88
CA ALA A 345 1.41 -17.48 -2.56
C ALA A 345 1.54 -17.66 -1.04
N ARG A 346 1.54 -16.55 -0.27
CA ARG A 346 1.54 -16.61 1.20
C ARG A 346 0.28 -17.30 1.74
N LEU A 347 -0.88 -17.00 1.16
CA LEU A 347 -2.14 -17.64 1.58
C LEU A 347 -2.12 -19.14 1.32
N GLU A 348 -1.62 -19.58 0.18
CA GLU A 348 -1.46 -21.00 -0.14
C GLU A 348 -0.49 -21.67 0.83
N LEU A 349 0.69 -21.09 1.09
CA LEU A 349 1.65 -21.58 2.07
C LEU A 349 1.07 -21.69 3.48
N ALA A 350 0.32 -20.66 3.93
CA ALA A 350 -0.32 -20.67 5.24
C ALA A 350 -1.36 -21.79 5.37
N ARG A 351 -2.16 -22.02 4.33
CA ARG A 351 -3.17 -23.07 4.29
C ARG A 351 -2.56 -24.47 4.24
N ASP A 352 -1.51 -24.64 3.44
CA ASP A 352 -0.78 -25.89 3.36
C ASP A 352 -0.13 -26.24 4.71
N ALA A 353 0.52 -25.26 5.35
CA ALA A 353 1.07 -25.44 6.69
C ALA A 353 -0.02 -25.79 7.72
N LEU A 354 -1.18 -25.11 7.66
CA LEU A 354 -2.33 -25.41 8.51
C LEU A 354 -2.87 -26.83 8.27
N ALA A 355 -3.01 -27.25 7.01
CA ALA A 355 -3.51 -28.57 6.65
C ALA A 355 -2.58 -29.71 7.12
N ARG A 356 -1.27 -29.46 7.06
CA ARG A 356 -0.23 -30.41 7.52
C ARG A 356 0.02 -30.34 9.04
N LYS A 357 -0.67 -29.45 9.77
CA LYS A 357 -0.44 -29.18 11.20
C LYS A 357 0.98 -28.68 11.49
N GLU A 358 1.56 -27.96 10.55
CA GLU A 358 2.90 -27.39 10.61
C GLU A 358 2.88 -25.88 10.86
N LEU A 359 1.69 -25.24 10.83
CA LEU A 359 1.54 -23.83 11.19
C LEU A 359 1.84 -23.68 12.69
N PRO A 360 2.77 -22.80 13.10
CA PRO A 360 3.05 -22.56 14.52
C PRO A 360 1.78 -22.19 15.29
N ARG A 361 1.64 -22.71 16.51
CA ARG A 361 0.52 -22.34 17.39
C ARG A 361 0.59 -20.85 17.73
N VAL A 362 -0.55 -20.23 17.93
CA VAL A 362 -0.62 -18.82 18.32
C VAL A 362 0.22 -18.55 19.57
N ALA A 363 0.11 -19.40 20.60
CA ALA A 363 0.91 -19.27 21.82
C ALA A 363 2.43 -19.32 21.57
N ASP A 364 2.89 -20.15 20.63
CA ASP A 364 4.31 -20.23 20.26
C ASP A 364 4.79 -18.96 19.54
N VAL A 365 3.95 -18.40 18.66
CA VAL A 365 4.22 -17.11 17.97
C VAL A 365 4.29 -15.96 18.99
N LEU A 366 3.36 -15.90 19.95
CA LEU A 366 3.33 -14.84 20.97
C LEU A 366 4.57 -14.88 21.88
N SER A 367 5.12 -16.05 22.10
CA SER A 367 6.28 -16.28 22.97
C SER A 367 7.60 -16.30 22.20
N ALA A 368 7.57 -16.20 20.87
CA ALA A 368 8.75 -16.28 20.02
C ALA A 368 9.71 -15.09 20.26
N GLY A 369 10.97 -15.42 20.55
CA GLY A 369 12.02 -14.42 20.73
C GLY A 369 12.46 -13.78 19.41
N PRO A 370 13.18 -12.65 19.47
CA PRO A 370 13.63 -11.92 18.28
C PRO A 370 14.44 -12.75 17.28
N LYS A 371 15.16 -13.78 17.77
CA LYS A 371 16.02 -14.65 16.94
C LYS A 371 15.25 -15.45 15.88
N VAL A 372 13.96 -15.72 16.09
CA VAL A 372 13.11 -16.44 15.14
C VAL A 372 12.90 -15.61 13.88
N PHE A 373 12.92 -14.27 14.00
CA PHE A 373 12.61 -13.32 12.94
C PHE A 373 13.85 -12.67 12.27
N VAL A 374 15.07 -12.96 12.74
CA VAL A 374 16.30 -12.33 12.21
C VAL A 374 16.77 -12.96 10.88
N VAL A 375 16.27 -14.14 10.52
CA VAL A 375 16.87 -14.95 9.43
C VAL A 375 16.00 -15.05 8.19
N ALA A 376 14.78 -14.57 8.20
CA ALA A 376 13.79 -14.93 7.20
C ALA A 376 13.87 -14.17 5.86
N HIS A 377 14.55 -13.04 5.79
CA HIS A 377 14.79 -12.40 4.50
C HIS A 377 15.77 -13.15 3.59
N ALA A 378 16.30 -14.27 4.05
CA ALA A 378 17.34 -15.02 3.35
C ALA A 378 16.87 -16.31 2.66
N GLY A 379 15.59 -16.71 2.79
CA GLY A 379 15.05 -17.93 2.14
C GLY A 379 15.82 -19.23 2.50
N GLN A 380 16.46 -19.29 3.68
CA GLN A 380 17.41 -20.34 3.99
C GLN A 380 16.97 -21.34 5.07
N ARG A 381 15.79 -21.12 5.71
CA ARG A 381 15.29 -22.06 6.73
C ARG A 381 13.77 -22.21 6.63
N PRO A 382 13.26 -23.42 6.38
CA PRO A 382 11.82 -23.72 6.29
C PRO A 382 11.02 -23.28 7.54
N ASP A 383 11.63 -23.36 8.72
CA ASP A 383 10.97 -22.97 9.98
C ASP A 383 10.82 -21.43 10.12
N ALA A 384 11.78 -20.68 9.60
CA ALA A 384 11.67 -19.23 9.55
C ALA A 384 10.56 -18.81 8.59
N ASP A 385 10.46 -19.42 7.41
CA ASP A 385 9.40 -19.13 6.43
C ASP A 385 8.02 -19.42 7.03
N ARG A 386 7.86 -20.50 7.80
CA ARG A 386 6.60 -20.82 8.50
C ARG A 386 6.25 -19.80 9.56
N ALA A 387 7.23 -19.34 10.35
CA ALA A 387 7.01 -18.30 11.36
C ALA A 387 6.57 -16.99 10.71
N TYR A 388 7.20 -16.61 9.59
CA TYR A 388 6.83 -15.39 8.84
C TYR A 388 5.43 -15.49 8.24
N VAL A 389 5.09 -16.59 7.63
CA VAL A 389 3.74 -16.84 7.09
C VAL A 389 2.69 -16.83 8.21
N ALA A 390 3.01 -17.42 9.36
CA ALA A 390 2.12 -17.43 10.53
C ALA A 390 1.90 -16.01 11.08
N THR A 391 2.96 -15.21 11.20
CA THR A 391 2.84 -13.81 11.68
C THR A 391 2.08 -12.92 10.71
N TRP A 392 2.31 -13.08 9.39
CA TRP A 392 1.51 -12.39 8.37
C TRP A 392 0.02 -12.74 8.49
N ALA A 393 -0.31 -14.02 8.57
CA ALA A 393 -1.70 -14.47 8.65
C ALA A 393 -2.37 -13.99 9.95
N LEU A 394 -1.66 -14.07 11.08
CA LEU A 394 -2.15 -13.61 12.38
C LEU A 394 -2.34 -12.10 12.40
N ALA A 395 -1.38 -11.32 11.90
CA ALA A 395 -1.51 -9.87 11.77
C ALA A 395 -2.69 -9.49 10.86
N SER A 396 -2.84 -10.16 9.71
CA SER A 396 -3.98 -9.95 8.80
C SER A 396 -5.32 -10.20 9.50
N TYR A 397 -5.43 -11.27 10.29
CA TYR A 397 -6.64 -11.57 11.05
C TYR A 397 -6.95 -10.49 12.09
N LEU A 398 -5.94 -10.06 12.86
CA LEU A 398 -6.06 -8.99 13.85
C LEU A 398 -6.43 -7.64 13.21
N MET A 399 -5.88 -7.36 12.00
CA MET A 399 -6.12 -6.11 11.28
C MET A 399 -7.52 -6.03 10.67
N PHE A 400 -7.90 -7.03 9.90
CA PHE A 400 -9.05 -6.94 9.01
C PHE A 400 -10.32 -7.60 9.55
N ASP A 401 -10.19 -8.64 10.36
CA ASP A 401 -11.33 -9.35 10.94
C ASP A 401 -11.60 -8.87 12.36
N ARG A 402 -10.60 -8.93 13.25
CA ARG A 402 -10.76 -8.58 14.66
C ARG A 402 -10.71 -7.07 14.94
N ARG A 403 -10.06 -6.31 14.05
CA ARG A 403 -9.92 -4.84 14.10
C ARG A 403 -9.41 -4.32 15.43
N VAL A 404 -8.47 -5.04 16.05
CA VAL A 404 -7.92 -4.66 17.38
C VAL A 404 -6.81 -3.61 17.30
N LEU A 405 -6.25 -3.37 16.11
CA LEU A 405 -5.18 -2.41 15.94
C LEU A 405 -5.74 -0.97 16.00
N GLY A 406 -5.02 -0.10 16.70
CA GLY A 406 -5.49 1.26 17.00
C GLY A 406 -6.35 1.37 18.25
N SER A 407 -6.75 0.26 18.88
CA SER A 407 -7.48 0.27 20.14
C SER A 407 -6.57 0.58 21.33
N ALA A 408 -7.17 1.10 22.42
CA ALA A 408 -6.46 1.27 23.71
C ALA A 408 -5.95 -0.08 24.26
N GLY A 409 -6.63 -1.19 23.95
CA GLY A 409 -6.23 -2.54 24.34
C GLY A 409 -4.89 -2.95 23.73
N LEU A 410 -4.55 -2.48 22.51
CA LEU A 410 -3.25 -2.73 21.92
C LEU A 410 -2.13 -2.07 22.75
N ASP A 411 -2.31 -0.84 23.18
CA ASP A 411 -1.32 -0.13 24.01
C ASP A 411 -1.13 -0.81 25.38
N GLU A 412 -2.20 -1.33 25.97
CA GLU A 412 -2.14 -2.12 27.20
C GLU A 412 -1.36 -3.42 26.99
N PHE A 413 -1.64 -4.12 25.88
CA PHE A 413 -0.94 -5.34 25.51
C PHE A 413 0.56 -5.09 25.34
N VAL A 414 0.92 -4.07 24.53
CA VAL A 414 2.32 -3.70 24.30
C VAL A 414 3.02 -3.36 25.62
N ARG A 415 2.36 -2.59 26.49
CA ARG A 415 2.91 -2.24 27.81
C ARG A 415 3.11 -3.46 28.71
N ALA A 416 2.14 -4.38 28.73
CA ALA A 416 2.22 -5.59 29.54
C ALA A 416 3.40 -6.48 29.09
N VAL A 417 3.54 -6.72 27.79
CA VAL A 417 4.63 -7.53 27.23
C VAL A 417 6.00 -6.89 27.48
N ASN A 418 6.13 -5.58 27.32
CA ASN A 418 7.38 -4.87 27.63
C ASN A 418 7.68 -4.88 29.14
N GLY A 419 6.65 -4.94 29.99
CA GLY A 419 6.74 -5.14 31.44
C GLY A 419 7.02 -6.59 31.86
N LYS A 420 7.31 -7.49 30.89
CA LYS A 420 7.58 -8.91 31.10
C LYS A 420 6.38 -9.70 31.68
N ALA A 421 5.17 -9.26 31.46
CA ALA A 421 3.99 -10.05 31.72
C ALA A 421 3.94 -11.26 30.79
N ASP A 422 3.19 -12.30 31.17
CA ASP A 422 2.95 -13.44 30.29
C ASP A 422 2.29 -12.98 28.99
N SER A 423 2.91 -13.26 27.85
CA SER A 423 2.48 -12.78 26.54
C SER A 423 1.14 -13.38 26.11
N VAL A 424 0.85 -14.64 26.54
CA VAL A 424 -0.41 -15.30 26.21
C VAL A 424 -1.55 -14.66 27.01
N ALA A 425 -1.39 -14.52 28.31
CA ALA A 425 -2.40 -13.90 29.16
C ALA A 425 -2.67 -12.43 28.76
N ALA A 426 -1.62 -11.68 28.40
CA ALA A 426 -1.78 -10.32 27.89
C ALA A 426 -2.52 -10.29 26.55
N PHE A 427 -2.28 -11.25 25.67
CA PHE A 427 -2.98 -11.39 24.41
C PHE A 427 -4.44 -11.78 24.58
N GLU A 428 -4.75 -12.72 25.48
CA GLU A 428 -6.14 -13.11 25.80
C GLU A 428 -6.95 -11.91 26.26
N LYS A 429 -6.34 -11.03 27.07
CA LYS A 429 -6.95 -9.77 27.48
C LYS A 429 -7.22 -8.85 26.28
N LEU A 430 -6.27 -8.73 25.34
CA LEU A 430 -6.42 -7.92 24.12
C LEU A 430 -7.58 -8.40 23.26
N VAL A 431 -7.69 -9.73 23.04
CA VAL A 431 -8.69 -10.30 22.13
C VAL A 431 -10.00 -10.67 22.81
N GLY A 432 -10.06 -10.61 24.15
CA GLY A 432 -11.24 -10.86 24.96
C GLY A 432 -11.68 -12.33 25.02
N GLN A 433 -10.78 -13.28 24.76
CA GLN A 433 -11.08 -14.71 24.78
C GLN A 433 -9.82 -15.56 24.99
N PRO A 434 -9.94 -16.84 25.45
CA PRO A 434 -8.81 -17.76 25.57
C PRO A 434 -8.08 -17.95 24.24
N VAL A 435 -6.75 -18.13 24.30
CA VAL A 435 -5.91 -18.29 23.09
C VAL A 435 -6.31 -19.49 22.26
N ALA A 436 -6.77 -20.57 22.87
CA ALA A 436 -7.21 -21.78 22.16
C ALA A 436 -8.48 -21.51 21.32
N ASP A 437 -9.45 -20.77 21.86
CA ASP A 437 -10.67 -20.39 21.16
C ASP A 437 -10.36 -19.40 20.03
N PHE A 438 -9.46 -18.46 20.30
CA PHE A 438 -8.98 -17.53 19.31
C PHE A 438 -8.28 -18.25 18.15
N GLU A 439 -7.40 -19.21 18.44
CA GLU A 439 -6.69 -20.00 17.43
C GLU A 439 -7.65 -20.83 16.57
N ALA A 440 -8.67 -21.44 17.17
CA ALA A 440 -9.70 -22.16 16.43
C ALA A 440 -10.46 -21.22 15.45
N ALA A 441 -10.83 -20.02 15.91
CA ALA A 441 -11.49 -19.01 15.08
C ALA A 441 -10.55 -18.48 13.98
N PHE A 442 -9.28 -18.21 14.29
CA PHE A 442 -8.25 -17.82 13.33
C PHE A 442 -8.05 -18.87 12.23
N HIS A 443 -7.91 -20.14 12.60
CA HIS A 443 -7.80 -21.24 11.63
C HIS A 443 -9.03 -21.35 10.75
N GLY A 444 -10.24 -21.16 11.32
CA GLY A 444 -11.51 -21.11 10.57
C GLY A 444 -11.54 -19.97 9.57
N TRP A 445 -11.07 -18.80 9.96
CA TRP A 445 -10.93 -17.63 9.08
C TRP A 445 -9.93 -17.89 7.96
N LEU A 446 -8.72 -18.40 8.26
CA LEU A 446 -7.66 -18.65 7.29
C LEU A 446 -8.08 -19.65 6.21
N ARG A 447 -8.86 -20.69 6.56
CA ARG A 447 -9.41 -21.63 5.58
C ARG A 447 -10.38 -20.97 4.60
N ARG A 448 -11.11 -19.94 5.04
CA ARG A 448 -12.13 -19.24 4.24
C ARG A 448 -11.62 -17.99 3.52
N LEU A 449 -10.48 -17.44 3.93
CA LEU A 449 -9.93 -16.21 3.36
C LEU A 449 -9.66 -16.40 1.86
N LEU A 450 -10.20 -15.56 1.03
CA LEU A 450 -9.92 -15.53 -0.41
C LEU A 450 -8.77 -14.54 -0.73
N PRO A 451 -8.07 -14.69 -1.86
CA PRO A 451 -7.02 -13.76 -2.25
C PRO A 451 -7.50 -12.31 -2.38
N ASN A 452 -8.78 -12.08 -2.61
CA ASN A 452 -9.37 -10.75 -2.65
C ASN A 452 -9.68 -10.15 -1.26
N GLY A 453 -9.31 -10.84 -0.17
CA GLY A 453 -9.55 -10.41 1.21
C GLY A 453 -10.97 -10.72 1.72
N SER A 454 -11.88 -11.22 0.89
CA SER A 454 -13.20 -11.66 1.32
C SER A 454 -13.16 -13.08 1.90
N LEU A 455 -14.23 -13.48 2.56
CA LEU A 455 -14.37 -14.84 3.08
C LEU A 455 -15.33 -15.65 2.20
N LEU A 456 -15.01 -16.93 2.00
CA LEU A 456 -15.96 -17.89 1.44
C LEU A 456 -17.21 -17.93 2.34
N GLU A 457 -18.36 -17.73 1.75
CA GLU A 457 -19.64 -17.93 2.44
C GLU A 457 -19.79 -19.42 2.77
N VAL A 458 -20.01 -19.70 4.06
CA VAL A 458 -20.42 -21.05 4.47
C VAL A 458 -21.89 -21.15 4.09
N GLY A 459 -22.17 -21.92 3.02
CA GLY A 459 -23.55 -22.18 2.63
C GLY A 459 -24.34 -22.64 3.86
N ARG A 460 -25.43 -21.94 4.17
CA ARG A 460 -26.42 -22.44 5.12
C ARG A 460 -26.98 -23.71 4.54
N LYS A 461 -26.57 -24.87 5.14
CA LYS A 461 -27.23 -26.15 4.89
C LYS A 461 -28.60 -26.12 5.54
#